data_8e9dfb825c9acfcfd8028230a5315fbf
#
_entry.id   8e9dfb825c9acfcfd8028230a5315fbf
#
_cell.length_a   1.000
_cell.length_b   1.000
_cell.length_c   1.000
_cell.angle_alpha   90.00
_cell.angle_beta   90.00
_cell.angle_gamma   90.00
#
_symmetry.space_group_name_H-M   'P 1'
#
loop_
_entity.id
_entity.type
_entity.pdbx_description
1 polymer ?
#
loop_
_entity_poly.entity_id
_entity_poly.type
_entity_poly.pdbx_seq_one_letter_code
_entity_poly.pdbx_strand_id
1 'polypeptide(L)'
;MVNPPPNSFSFSTEFVIGSLAASAAISYAIAYTVLALVPDLKASPPPPGRWSGRKLDLAWFVWFVIHIPITLFIDCQAIYPASIIPKSLSSVVDWYNAFSRDPVLAGVASKSREWAWLNMFLYMEFIVQLPCFILGAWGLWRNDKRVYPLLLLYGASTATTVVPTLYYVMTETGVPAFTALNRYTFLGTYVPFLAIPLAITFDMMVRIVRLIGVAEGRGVVVTEIKKRK
;
A
#
# COMPACT_ATOMS: atom_id res chain seq x y z
N MET A 1 -3.53 -1.39 36.68
CA MET A 1 -3.19 -0.57 35.53
C MET A 1 -1.68 -0.42 35.54
N VAL A 2 -0.95 -1.03 34.63
CA VAL A 2 0.49 -0.81 34.52
C VAL A 2 0.64 0.53 33.78
N ASN A 3 1.32 1.50 34.44
CA ASN A 3 1.64 2.75 33.77
C ASN A 3 2.48 2.46 32.54
N PRO A 4 2.17 3.04 31.39
CA PRO A 4 2.99 2.88 30.20
C PRO A 4 4.42 3.36 30.51
N PRO A 5 5.45 2.73 29.92
CA PRO A 5 6.83 3.13 30.13
C PRO A 5 6.99 4.63 29.77
N PRO A 6 7.87 5.36 30.47
CA PRO A 6 8.01 6.83 30.34
C PRO A 6 8.38 7.33 28.93
N ASN A 7 8.64 6.45 28.00
CA ASN A 7 8.98 6.74 26.60
C ASN A 7 7.93 6.19 25.60
N SER A 8 6.72 5.82 26.05
CA SER A 8 5.67 5.35 25.12
C SER A 8 5.07 6.53 24.36
N PHE A 9 4.94 6.36 23.06
CA PHE A 9 4.28 7.30 22.17
C PHE A 9 2.84 6.82 21.94
N SER A 10 1.85 7.65 22.31
CA SER A 10 0.43 7.36 22.07
C SER A 10 -0.27 8.59 21.54
N PHE A 11 -1.08 8.44 20.52
CA PHE A 11 -1.96 9.50 20.04
C PHE A 11 -3.33 9.42 20.72
N SER A 12 -3.95 10.58 20.94
CA SER A 12 -5.32 10.60 21.44
C SER A 12 -6.31 10.05 20.40
N THR A 13 -7.44 9.58 20.87
CA THR A 13 -8.52 9.08 20.00
C THR A 13 -8.98 10.17 19.02
N GLU A 14 -9.07 11.42 19.49
CA GLU A 14 -9.44 12.55 18.64
C GLU A 14 -8.40 12.81 17.56
N PHE A 15 -7.11 12.69 17.87
CA PHE A 15 -6.03 12.83 16.87
C PHE A 15 -6.15 11.75 15.79
N VAL A 16 -6.37 10.49 16.17
CA VAL A 16 -6.52 9.40 15.21
C VAL A 16 -7.75 9.61 14.33
N ILE A 17 -8.91 9.90 14.92
CA ILE A 17 -10.14 10.17 14.17
C ILE A 17 -9.98 11.39 13.27
N GLY A 18 -9.38 12.48 13.76
CA GLY A 18 -9.10 13.67 12.98
C GLY A 18 -8.17 13.41 11.80
N SER A 19 -7.13 12.59 12.01
CA SER A 19 -6.20 12.18 10.95
C SER A 19 -6.89 11.32 9.90
N LEU A 20 -7.78 10.41 10.29
CA LEU A 20 -8.63 9.61 9.43
C LEU A 20 -9.50 10.49 8.52
N ALA A 21 -10.22 11.42 9.14
CA ALA A 21 -11.12 12.34 8.43
C ALA A 21 -10.33 13.26 7.49
N ALA A 22 -9.20 13.81 7.94
CA ALA A 22 -8.32 14.63 7.10
C ALA A 22 -7.75 13.85 5.91
N SER A 23 -7.33 12.61 6.12
CA SER A 23 -6.81 11.73 5.06
C SER A 23 -7.87 11.43 4.01
N ALA A 24 -9.08 11.10 4.44
CA ALA A 24 -10.20 10.88 3.53
C ALA A 24 -10.53 12.14 2.74
N ALA A 25 -10.56 13.32 3.39
CA ALA A 25 -10.81 14.59 2.74
C ALA A 25 -9.71 14.96 1.73
N ILE A 26 -8.44 14.79 2.10
CA ILE A 26 -7.29 15.05 1.21
C ILE A 26 -7.33 14.11 0.01
N SER A 27 -7.58 12.82 0.22
CA SER A 27 -7.66 11.82 -0.86
C SER A 27 -8.81 12.12 -1.82
N TYR A 28 -9.96 12.50 -1.27
CA TYR A 28 -11.11 12.92 -2.09
C TYR A 28 -10.80 14.20 -2.89
N ALA A 29 -10.16 15.20 -2.25
CA ALA A 29 -9.77 16.44 -2.90
C ALA A 29 -8.75 16.20 -4.01
N ILE A 30 -7.74 15.35 -3.78
CA ILE A 30 -6.74 14.97 -4.79
C ILE A 30 -7.44 14.26 -5.96
N ALA A 31 -8.26 13.24 -5.68
CA ALA A 31 -8.99 12.51 -6.70
C ALA A 31 -9.88 13.42 -7.53
N TYR A 32 -10.65 14.28 -6.85
CA TYR A 32 -11.52 15.26 -7.51
C TYR A 32 -10.73 16.25 -8.37
N THR A 33 -9.63 16.78 -7.86
CA THR A 33 -8.76 17.71 -8.58
C THR A 33 -8.16 17.06 -9.83
N VAL A 34 -7.62 15.83 -9.70
CA VAL A 34 -7.09 15.09 -10.85
C VAL A 34 -8.18 14.82 -11.88
N LEU A 35 -9.38 14.44 -11.45
CA LEU A 35 -10.51 14.20 -12.35
C LEU A 35 -11.00 15.48 -13.02
N ALA A 36 -10.97 16.62 -12.33
CA ALA A 36 -11.41 17.90 -12.86
C ALA A 36 -10.38 18.53 -13.82
N LEU A 37 -9.09 18.34 -13.57
CA LEU A 37 -8.01 18.91 -14.39
C LEU A 37 -7.70 18.07 -15.64
N VAL A 38 -8.06 16.79 -15.65
CA VAL A 38 -7.87 15.91 -16.81
C VAL A 38 -9.20 15.79 -17.55
N PRO A 39 -9.39 16.50 -18.70
CA PRO A 39 -10.60 16.34 -19.50
C PRO A 39 -10.80 14.88 -19.86
N ASP A 40 -12.06 14.47 -19.97
CA ASP A 40 -12.47 13.09 -20.26
C ASP A 40 -11.63 12.43 -21.36
N LEU A 41 -10.58 11.76 -20.95
CA LEU A 41 -10.04 10.68 -21.73
C LEU A 41 -11.15 9.61 -21.69
N LYS A 42 -12.00 9.59 -22.74
CA LYS A 42 -13.10 8.64 -22.85
C LYS A 42 -12.54 7.28 -22.50
N ALA A 43 -12.98 6.75 -21.35
CA ALA A 43 -12.58 5.41 -20.96
C ALA A 43 -12.92 4.50 -22.13
N SER A 44 -11.92 3.85 -22.71
CA SER A 44 -12.17 2.88 -23.77
C SER A 44 -13.17 1.88 -23.23
N PRO A 45 -14.25 1.56 -23.95
CA PRO A 45 -15.22 0.59 -23.48
C PRO A 45 -14.46 -0.67 -23.07
N PRO A 46 -14.77 -1.27 -21.91
CA PRO A 46 -14.10 -2.49 -21.50
C PRO A 46 -14.30 -3.54 -22.60
N PRO A 47 -13.23 -4.29 -22.97
CA PRO A 47 -13.36 -5.37 -23.94
C PRO A 47 -14.39 -6.39 -23.46
N PRO A 48 -15.00 -7.17 -24.37
CA PRO A 48 -15.95 -8.22 -23.99
C PRO A 48 -15.27 -9.17 -22.98
N GLY A 49 -15.82 -9.23 -21.78
CA GLY A 49 -15.16 -9.79 -20.61
C GLY A 49 -14.25 -8.75 -19.93
N ARG A 50 -14.68 -8.27 -18.76
CA ARG A 50 -14.07 -7.15 -18.02
C ARG A 50 -12.53 -7.19 -17.92
N TRP A 51 -11.97 -8.38 -17.78
CA TRP A 51 -10.55 -8.62 -17.59
C TRP A 51 -9.86 -9.26 -18.81
N SER A 52 -10.59 -9.44 -19.92
CA SER A 52 -10.00 -9.98 -21.14
C SER A 52 -8.87 -9.07 -21.66
N GLY A 53 -7.70 -9.64 -21.86
CA GLY A 53 -6.49 -8.89 -22.24
C GLY A 53 -5.89 -8.01 -21.14
N ARG A 54 -6.46 -8.01 -19.92
CA ARG A 54 -6.06 -7.16 -18.80
C ARG A 54 -5.66 -7.97 -17.55
N LYS A 55 -4.87 -9.02 -17.73
CA LYS A 55 -4.50 -9.95 -16.64
C LYS A 55 -3.71 -9.25 -15.52
N LEU A 56 -2.81 -8.32 -15.85
CA LEU A 56 -2.08 -7.54 -14.85
C LEU A 56 -2.99 -6.60 -14.07
N ASP A 57 -3.95 -5.95 -14.73
CA ASP A 57 -4.93 -5.11 -14.04
C ASP A 57 -5.76 -5.93 -13.05
N LEU A 58 -6.13 -7.16 -13.40
CA LEU A 58 -6.81 -8.06 -12.48
C LEU A 58 -5.90 -8.43 -11.29
N ALA A 59 -4.63 -8.72 -11.54
CA ALA A 59 -3.69 -9.03 -10.46
C ALA A 59 -3.54 -7.85 -9.48
N TRP A 60 -3.36 -6.64 -10.01
CA TRP A 60 -3.28 -5.42 -9.19
C TRP A 60 -4.59 -5.10 -8.47
N PHE A 61 -5.73 -5.31 -9.14
CA PHE A 61 -7.05 -5.15 -8.51
C PHE A 61 -7.21 -6.09 -7.32
N VAL A 62 -6.92 -7.38 -7.49
CA VAL A 62 -7.01 -8.38 -6.41
C VAL A 62 -6.06 -8.03 -5.26
N TRP A 63 -4.83 -7.60 -5.57
CA TRP A 63 -3.87 -7.12 -4.60
C TRP A 63 -4.46 -6.01 -3.72
N PHE A 64 -5.04 -4.98 -4.32
CA PHE A 64 -5.62 -3.87 -3.59
C PHE A 64 -6.86 -4.27 -2.77
N VAL A 65 -7.75 -5.08 -3.34
CA VAL A 65 -8.96 -5.52 -2.64
C VAL A 65 -8.61 -6.35 -1.40
N ILE A 66 -7.56 -7.16 -1.45
CA ILE A 66 -7.08 -7.94 -0.30
C ILE A 66 -6.42 -7.02 0.75
N HIS A 67 -5.67 -6.00 0.32
CA HIS A 67 -4.97 -5.11 1.24
C HIS A 67 -5.88 -4.18 2.02
N ILE A 68 -7.00 -3.75 1.47
CA ILE A 68 -7.95 -2.88 2.20
C ILE A 68 -8.33 -3.47 3.57
N PRO A 69 -8.85 -4.70 3.69
CA PRO A 69 -9.16 -5.27 4.99
C PRO A 69 -7.92 -5.59 5.82
N ILE A 70 -6.80 -5.98 5.22
CA ILE A 70 -5.56 -6.25 5.95
C ILE A 70 -5.10 -4.98 6.66
N THR A 71 -4.94 -3.88 5.92
CA THR A 71 -4.53 -2.60 6.50
C THR A 71 -5.51 -2.12 7.56
N LEU A 72 -6.82 -2.14 7.30
CA LEU A 72 -7.82 -1.63 8.25
C LEU A 72 -7.93 -2.49 9.51
N PHE A 73 -7.86 -3.80 9.39
CA PHE A 73 -8.18 -4.71 10.50
C PHE A 73 -6.96 -5.37 11.14
N ILE A 74 -5.80 -5.34 10.51
CA ILE A 74 -4.58 -5.95 11.03
C ILE A 74 -3.51 -4.88 11.30
N ASP A 75 -3.01 -4.22 10.25
CA ASP A 75 -1.83 -3.37 10.37
C ASP A 75 -2.11 -2.11 11.19
N CYS A 76 -3.25 -1.48 10.98
CA CYS A 76 -3.66 -0.28 11.69
C CYS A 76 -4.06 -0.52 13.16
N GLN A 77 -4.19 -1.76 13.63
CA GLN A 77 -4.42 -2.02 15.06
C GLN A 77 -3.31 -1.41 15.93
N ALA A 78 -2.08 -1.35 15.42
CA ALA A 78 -0.96 -0.78 16.15
C ALA A 78 -1.11 0.74 16.43
N ILE A 79 -1.83 1.45 15.58
CA ILE A 79 -2.06 2.89 15.69
C ILE A 79 -3.44 3.25 16.26
N TYR A 80 -4.36 2.31 16.29
CA TYR A 80 -5.69 2.53 16.86
C TYR A 80 -5.66 2.61 18.40
N PRO A 81 -6.55 3.40 19.01
CA PRO A 81 -6.80 3.29 20.43
C PRO A 81 -7.32 1.89 20.77
N ALA A 82 -6.76 1.27 21.82
CA ALA A 82 -7.15 -0.08 22.24
C ALA A 82 -8.65 -0.23 22.51
N SER A 83 -9.33 0.86 22.90
CA SER A 83 -10.77 0.89 23.20
C SER A 83 -11.67 0.61 21.99
N ILE A 84 -11.19 0.83 20.76
CA ILE A 84 -11.98 0.62 19.54
C ILE A 84 -11.66 -0.70 18.83
N ILE A 85 -10.65 -1.44 19.29
CA ILE A 85 -10.26 -2.71 18.69
C ILE A 85 -11.10 -3.85 19.28
N PRO A 86 -11.92 -4.54 18.46
CA PRO A 86 -12.66 -5.70 18.94
C PRO A 86 -11.70 -6.82 19.40
N LYS A 87 -12.05 -7.51 20.47
CA LYS A 87 -11.24 -8.63 20.99
C LYS A 87 -10.98 -9.74 19.96
N SER A 88 -11.94 -10.00 19.09
CA SER A 88 -11.77 -10.97 18.00
C SER A 88 -10.65 -10.58 17.03
N LEU A 89 -10.47 -9.29 16.74
CA LEU A 89 -9.43 -8.82 15.86
C LEU A 89 -8.06 -8.77 16.56
N SER A 90 -8.00 -8.34 17.82
CA SER A 90 -6.74 -8.38 18.57
C SER A 90 -6.23 -9.82 18.74
N SER A 91 -7.14 -10.78 18.98
CA SER A 91 -6.78 -12.20 19.08
C SER A 91 -6.13 -12.75 17.82
N VAL A 92 -6.48 -12.26 16.63
CA VAL A 92 -5.82 -12.68 15.37
C VAL A 92 -4.37 -12.21 15.33
N VAL A 93 -4.12 -10.96 15.71
CA VAL A 93 -2.77 -10.39 15.77
C VAL A 93 -1.95 -11.07 16.85
N ASP A 94 -2.53 -11.33 18.03
CA ASP A 94 -1.87 -12.05 19.12
C ASP A 94 -1.47 -13.47 18.70
N TRP A 95 -2.38 -14.19 18.03
CA TRP A 95 -2.09 -15.51 17.49
C TRP A 95 -0.97 -15.49 16.45
N TYR A 96 -1.03 -14.54 15.51
CA TYR A 96 0.01 -14.40 14.48
C TYR A 96 1.37 -14.08 15.13
N ASN A 97 1.42 -13.16 16.09
CA ASN A 97 2.65 -12.82 16.81
C ASN A 97 3.23 -14.02 17.57
N ALA A 98 2.38 -14.81 18.24
CA ALA A 98 2.81 -16.01 18.95
C ALA A 98 3.42 -17.06 17.99
N PHE A 99 2.86 -17.18 16.77
CA PHE A 99 3.31 -18.10 15.75
C PHE A 99 4.58 -17.61 15.03
N SER A 100 4.53 -16.40 14.50
CA SER A 100 5.58 -15.84 13.63
C SER A 100 6.79 -15.33 14.42
N ARG A 101 6.56 -14.87 15.66
CA ARG A 101 7.50 -14.09 16.46
C ARG A 101 8.05 -12.90 15.67
N ASP A 102 7.16 -12.23 14.94
CA ASP A 102 7.49 -11.12 14.08
C ASP A 102 8.01 -9.93 14.91
N PRO A 103 9.28 -9.55 14.77
CA PRO A 103 9.86 -8.46 15.55
C PRO A 103 9.30 -7.10 15.18
N VAL A 104 8.79 -6.93 13.96
CA VAL A 104 8.19 -5.69 13.47
C VAL A 104 6.88 -5.42 14.21
N LEU A 105 5.99 -6.41 14.24
CA LEU A 105 4.71 -6.28 14.96
C LEU A 105 4.92 -6.17 16.47
N ALA A 106 5.84 -6.93 17.03
CA ALA A 106 6.18 -6.82 18.46
C ALA A 106 6.78 -5.43 18.78
N GLY A 107 7.64 -4.92 17.90
CA GLY A 107 8.26 -3.60 18.04
C GLY A 107 7.23 -2.48 18.01
N VAL A 108 6.33 -2.49 17.04
CA VAL A 108 5.24 -1.51 16.93
C VAL A 108 4.32 -1.58 18.14
N ALA A 109 3.93 -2.78 18.57
CA ALA A 109 3.08 -2.99 19.73
C ALA A 109 3.72 -2.48 21.04
N SER A 110 5.06 -2.48 21.13
CA SER A 110 5.79 -1.97 22.31
C SER A 110 5.61 -0.47 22.51
N LYS A 111 5.24 0.29 21.48
CA LYS A 111 5.14 1.76 21.46
C LYS A 111 6.40 2.47 21.98
N SER A 112 7.56 1.82 21.88
CA SER A 112 8.83 2.41 22.28
C SER A 112 9.33 3.43 21.26
N ARG A 113 10.18 4.39 21.70
CA ARG A 113 10.78 5.38 20.81
C ARG A 113 11.64 4.79 19.71
N GLU A 114 12.22 3.66 19.95
CA GLU A 114 13.04 2.92 19.03
C GLU A 114 12.29 2.53 17.74
N TRP A 115 10.98 2.24 17.89
CA TRP A 115 10.10 1.87 16.79
C TRP A 115 9.27 3.04 16.23
N ALA A 116 9.56 4.29 16.62
CA ALA A 116 8.80 5.45 16.19
C ALA A 116 8.82 5.64 14.66
N TRP A 117 9.93 5.31 14.00
CA TRP A 117 10.05 5.35 12.55
C TRP A 117 9.09 4.39 11.85
N LEU A 118 8.89 3.20 12.41
CA LEU A 118 7.98 2.20 11.88
C LEU A 118 6.52 2.59 12.09
N ASN A 119 6.19 3.17 13.26
CA ASN A 119 4.87 3.75 13.49
C ASN A 119 4.54 4.82 12.43
N MET A 120 5.53 5.62 12.01
CA MET A 120 5.34 6.61 10.94
C MET A 120 5.01 5.94 9.61
N PHE A 121 5.59 4.78 9.30
CA PHE A 121 5.23 4.03 8.10
C PHE A 121 3.79 3.51 8.13
N LEU A 122 3.29 3.09 9.29
CA LEU A 122 1.88 2.71 9.45
C LEU A 122 0.94 3.91 9.24
N TYR A 123 1.31 5.10 9.70
CA TYR A 123 0.56 6.31 9.38
C TYR A 123 0.58 6.62 7.88
N MET A 124 1.73 6.46 7.21
CA MET A 124 1.83 6.63 5.75
C MET A 124 0.98 5.60 5.02
N GLU A 125 0.95 4.37 5.49
CA GLU A 125 0.09 3.32 4.94
C GLU A 125 -1.38 3.72 5.05
N PHE A 126 -1.79 4.16 6.20
CA PHE A 126 -3.17 4.57 6.45
C PHE A 126 -3.58 5.84 5.69
N ILE A 127 -2.70 6.86 5.66
CA ILE A 127 -2.99 8.18 5.08
C ILE A 127 -2.80 8.20 3.57
N VAL A 128 -1.81 7.47 3.03
CA VAL A 128 -1.43 7.51 1.62
C VAL A 128 -1.81 6.22 0.91
N GLN A 129 -1.42 5.07 1.45
CA GLN A 129 -1.55 3.80 0.73
C GLN A 129 -2.99 3.28 0.73
N LEU A 130 -3.72 3.38 1.83
CA LEU A 130 -5.12 2.93 1.90
C LEU A 130 -6.03 3.68 0.90
N PRO A 131 -5.95 5.01 0.75
CA PRO A 131 -6.63 5.70 -0.35
C PRO A 131 -6.21 5.20 -1.73
N CYS A 132 -4.93 4.90 -1.92
CA CYS A 132 -4.44 4.31 -3.18
C CYS A 132 -5.06 2.93 -3.45
N PHE A 133 -5.26 2.10 -2.42
CA PHE A 133 -5.93 0.81 -2.59
C PHE A 133 -7.37 0.97 -3.06
N ILE A 134 -8.12 1.85 -2.41
CA ILE A 134 -9.54 2.07 -2.71
C ILE A 134 -9.70 2.67 -4.12
N LEU A 135 -9.01 3.77 -4.40
CA LEU A 135 -9.10 4.46 -5.68
C LEU A 135 -8.46 3.65 -6.80
N GLY A 136 -7.38 2.93 -6.50
CA GLY A 136 -6.69 2.03 -7.41
C GLY A 136 -7.57 0.87 -7.84
N ALA A 137 -8.17 0.17 -6.89
CA ALA A 137 -9.10 -0.91 -7.17
C ALA A 137 -10.28 -0.41 -8.01
N TRP A 138 -10.88 0.72 -7.62
CA TRP A 138 -12.00 1.31 -8.34
C TRP A 138 -11.63 1.74 -9.76
N GLY A 139 -10.48 2.41 -9.97
CA GLY A 139 -10.01 2.82 -11.28
C GLY A 139 -9.69 1.63 -12.20
N LEU A 140 -9.00 0.60 -11.67
CA LEU A 140 -8.74 -0.63 -12.42
C LEU A 140 -10.02 -1.37 -12.79
N TRP A 141 -10.99 -1.43 -11.87
CA TRP A 141 -12.32 -2.00 -12.16
C TRP A 141 -13.03 -1.30 -13.32
N ARG A 142 -12.90 0.03 -13.40
CA ARG A 142 -13.53 0.85 -14.46
C ARG A 142 -12.70 0.98 -15.72
N ASN A 143 -11.49 0.40 -15.77
CA ASN A 143 -10.50 0.61 -16.84
C ASN A 143 -10.12 2.09 -17.03
N ASP A 144 -10.03 2.82 -15.93
CA ASP A 144 -9.70 4.24 -15.93
C ASP A 144 -8.17 4.43 -15.82
N LYS A 145 -7.57 4.87 -16.92
CA LYS A 145 -6.10 5.06 -16.98
C LYS A 145 -5.59 6.22 -16.13
N ARG A 146 -6.47 7.11 -15.68
CA ARG A 146 -6.12 8.24 -14.81
C ARG A 146 -5.62 7.78 -13.44
N VAL A 147 -5.88 6.52 -13.08
CA VAL A 147 -5.41 5.92 -11.83
C VAL A 147 -3.90 5.55 -11.89
N TYR A 148 -3.28 5.47 -13.06
CA TYR A 148 -1.88 5.00 -13.19
C TYR A 148 -0.85 5.83 -12.40
N PRO A 149 -0.92 7.19 -12.38
CA PRO A 149 -0.02 7.97 -11.53
C PRO A 149 -0.18 7.67 -10.04
N LEU A 150 -1.41 7.41 -9.59
CA LEU A 150 -1.69 7.04 -8.21
C LEU A 150 -1.10 5.67 -7.85
N LEU A 151 -1.22 4.69 -8.75
CA LEU A 151 -0.63 3.37 -8.58
C LEU A 151 0.90 3.41 -8.59
N LEU A 152 1.48 4.30 -9.40
CA LEU A 152 2.93 4.56 -9.40
C LEU A 152 3.39 5.12 -8.05
N LEU A 153 2.67 6.12 -7.52
CA LEU A 153 2.95 6.70 -6.20
C LEU A 153 2.88 5.64 -5.10
N TYR A 154 1.82 4.84 -5.10
CA TYR A 154 1.65 3.74 -4.15
C TYR A 154 2.83 2.78 -4.21
N GLY A 155 3.13 2.24 -5.39
CA GLY A 155 4.16 1.22 -5.54
C GLY A 155 5.54 1.70 -5.13
N ALA A 156 5.93 2.91 -5.53
CA ALA A 156 7.20 3.52 -5.15
C ALA A 156 7.27 3.81 -3.64
N SER A 157 6.20 4.36 -3.06
CA SER A 157 6.13 4.67 -1.62
C SER A 157 6.26 3.39 -0.78
N THR A 158 5.44 2.38 -1.09
CA THR A 158 5.44 1.11 -0.34
C THR A 158 6.78 0.39 -0.43
N ALA A 159 7.34 0.27 -1.63
CA ALA A 159 8.65 -0.37 -1.79
C ALA A 159 9.74 0.35 -0.98
N THR A 160 9.70 1.68 -0.94
CA THR A 160 10.67 2.49 -0.18
C THR A 160 10.55 2.27 1.33
N THR A 161 9.35 2.08 1.87
CA THR A 161 9.14 1.87 3.31
C THR A 161 9.44 0.43 3.74
N VAL A 162 9.26 -0.56 2.86
CA VAL A 162 9.55 -1.96 3.18
C VAL A 162 11.05 -2.26 3.22
N VAL A 163 11.88 -1.60 2.39
CA VAL A 163 13.33 -1.82 2.37
C VAL A 163 14.00 -1.58 3.73
N PRO A 164 13.84 -0.43 4.41
CA PRO A 164 14.43 -0.23 5.73
C PRO A 164 13.88 -1.19 6.78
N THR A 165 12.62 -1.60 6.69
CA THR A 165 12.02 -2.59 7.58
C THR A 165 12.73 -3.95 7.45
N LEU A 166 12.91 -4.43 6.22
CA LEU A 166 13.67 -5.66 5.95
C LEU A 166 15.12 -5.54 6.42
N TYR A 167 15.78 -4.44 6.10
CA TYR A 167 17.18 -4.20 6.50
C TYR A 167 17.33 -4.23 8.02
N TYR A 168 16.50 -3.49 8.75
CA TYR A 168 16.54 -3.42 10.21
C TYR A 168 16.43 -4.82 10.84
N VAL A 169 15.42 -5.60 10.47
CA VAL A 169 15.21 -6.95 11.04
C VAL A 169 16.32 -7.92 10.68
N MET A 170 16.93 -7.77 9.50
CA MET A 170 17.97 -8.70 9.04
C MET A 170 19.35 -8.38 9.61
N THR A 171 19.59 -7.13 10.06
CA THR A 171 20.91 -6.67 10.52
C THR A 171 20.97 -6.39 12.02
N GLU A 172 19.81 -6.18 12.67
CA GLU A 172 19.78 -5.85 14.10
C GLU A 172 20.12 -7.06 14.96
N THR A 173 21.15 -6.91 15.78
CA THR A 173 21.64 -7.99 16.67
C THR A 173 20.80 -8.19 17.92
N GLY A 174 19.97 -7.20 18.27
CA GLY A 174 19.08 -7.23 19.44
C GLY A 174 17.74 -7.95 19.21
N VAL A 175 17.46 -8.38 17.98
CA VAL A 175 16.26 -9.18 17.69
C VAL A 175 16.41 -10.55 18.36
N PRO A 176 15.49 -10.95 19.26
CA PRO A 176 15.60 -12.23 19.99
C PRO A 176 15.76 -13.39 19.01
N ALA A 177 16.58 -14.37 19.39
CA ALA A 177 17.02 -15.53 18.61
C ALA A 177 16.05 -15.93 17.49
N PHE A 178 16.26 -15.36 16.32
CA PHE A 178 15.48 -15.60 15.12
C PHE A 178 15.86 -16.99 14.62
N THR A 179 15.01 -17.97 14.83
CA THR A 179 15.23 -19.30 14.26
C THR A 179 15.20 -19.23 12.73
N ALA A 180 15.78 -20.22 12.07
CA ALA A 180 15.70 -20.28 10.60
C ALA A 180 14.25 -20.25 10.11
N LEU A 181 13.34 -20.95 10.82
CA LEU A 181 11.92 -20.95 10.49
C LEU A 181 11.30 -19.55 10.61
N ASN A 182 11.54 -18.84 11.71
CA ASN A 182 11.03 -17.47 11.88
C ASN A 182 11.54 -16.53 10.79
N ARG A 183 12.83 -16.67 10.39
CA ARG A 183 13.41 -15.89 9.31
C ARG A 183 12.73 -16.15 7.96
N TYR A 184 12.49 -17.42 7.63
CA TYR A 184 11.77 -17.75 6.39
C TYR A 184 10.32 -17.28 6.42
N THR A 185 9.64 -17.39 7.57
CA THR A 185 8.28 -16.87 7.75
C THR A 185 8.26 -15.36 7.55
N PHE A 186 9.16 -14.63 8.18
CA PHE A 186 9.30 -13.19 8.03
C PHE A 186 9.56 -12.78 6.57
N LEU A 187 10.56 -13.38 5.93
CA LEU A 187 10.86 -13.07 4.52
C LEU A 187 9.68 -13.44 3.60
N GLY A 188 9.05 -14.58 3.83
CA GLY A 188 7.87 -15.01 3.07
C GLY A 188 6.69 -14.06 3.20
N THR A 189 6.56 -13.39 4.36
CA THR A 189 5.54 -12.38 4.59
C THR A 189 5.91 -11.03 3.95
N TYR A 190 7.13 -10.52 4.18
CA TYR A 190 7.51 -9.15 3.81
C TYR A 190 8.02 -8.98 2.38
N VAL A 191 8.69 -10.00 1.81
CA VAL A 191 9.21 -9.91 0.42
C VAL A 191 8.12 -9.66 -0.61
N PRO A 192 6.92 -10.26 -0.54
CA PRO A 192 5.82 -9.92 -1.44
C PRO A 192 5.41 -8.44 -1.37
N PHE A 193 5.45 -7.84 -0.16
CA PHE A 193 5.15 -6.41 0.03
C PHE A 193 6.23 -5.47 -0.54
N LEU A 194 7.40 -5.98 -0.85
CA LEU A 194 8.42 -5.28 -1.63
C LEU A 194 8.26 -5.56 -3.13
N ALA A 195 8.19 -6.83 -3.51
CA ALA A 195 8.26 -7.27 -4.89
C ALA A 195 7.04 -6.84 -5.72
N ILE A 196 5.83 -6.98 -5.16
CA ILE A 196 4.59 -6.66 -5.89
C ILE A 196 4.45 -5.14 -6.08
N PRO A 197 4.64 -4.26 -5.06
CA PRO A 197 4.66 -2.81 -5.28
C PRO A 197 5.72 -2.34 -6.25
N LEU A 198 6.93 -2.94 -6.24
CA LEU A 198 7.94 -2.66 -7.27
C LEU A 198 7.45 -3.04 -8.67
N ALA A 199 6.83 -4.19 -8.82
CA ALA A 199 6.27 -4.61 -10.11
C ALA A 199 5.16 -3.66 -10.58
N ILE A 200 4.28 -3.20 -9.68
CA ILE A 200 3.27 -2.17 -9.97
C ILE A 200 3.96 -0.87 -10.43
N THR A 201 5.01 -0.44 -9.72
CA THR A 201 5.78 0.76 -10.07
C THR A 201 6.29 0.69 -11.50
N PHE A 202 6.98 -0.39 -11.86
CA PHE A 202 7.52 -0.58 -13.21
C PHE A 202 6.42 -0.67 -14.27
N ASP A 203 5.35 -1.40 -14.01
CA ASP A 203 4.21 -1.51 -14.94
C ASP A 203 3.56 -0.15 -15.19
N MET A 204 3.32 0.64 -14.14
CA MET A 204 2.73 1.98 -14.26
C MET A 204 3.67 2.96 -14.95
N MET A 205 4.98 2.94 -14.66
CA MET A 205 5.97 3.75 -15.39
C MET A 205 5.92 3.48 -16.89
N VAL A 206 5.96 2.21 -17.29
CA VAL A 206 5.92 1.83 -18.71
C VAL A 206 4.62 2.29 -19.37
N ARG A 207 3.48 2.12 -18.69
CA ARG A 207 2.17 2.54 -19.22
C ARG A 207 2.07 4.06 -19.38
N ILE A 208 2.53 4.83 -18.38
CA ILE A 208 2.51 6.29 -18.42
C ILE A 208 3.41 6.82 -19.54
N VAL A 209 4.65 6.30 -19.66
CA VAL A 209 5.56 6.71 -20.74
C VAL A 209 4.98 6.40 -22.12
N ARG A 210 4.31 5.25 -22.28
CA ARG A 210 3.61 4.93 -23.53
C ARG A 210 2.47 5.90 -23.83
N LEU A 211 1.67 6.27 -22.82
CA LEU A 211 0.59 7.25 -22.99
C LEU A 211 1.13 8.63 -23.39
N ILE A 212 2.22 9.08 -22.77
CA ILE A 212 2.91 10.32 -23.13
C ILE A 212 3.41 10.24 -24.59
N GLY A 213 4.08 9.15 -24.96
CA GLY A 213 4.57 8.97 -26.33
C GLY A 213 3.47 8.98 -27.40
N VAL A 214 2.30 8.42 -27.08
CA VAL A 214 1.12 8.49 -27.97
C VAL A 214 0.58 9.93 -28.06
N ALA A 215 0.51 10.62 -26.94
CA ALA A 215 0.04 12.02 -26.89
C ALA A 215 0.98 12.97 -27.67
N GLU A 216 2.28 12.71 -27.64
CA GLU A 216 3.29 13.49 -28.40
C GLU A 216 3.38 13.09 -29.91
N GLY A 217 2.48 12.24 -30.40
CA GLY A 217 2.48 11.78 -31.80
C GLY A 217 3.58 10.77 -32.16
N ARG A 218 4.42 10.37 -31.21
CA ARG A 218 5.52 9.40 -31.45
C ARG A 218 5.03 7.97 -31.72
N GLY A 219 3.78 7.67 -31.32
CA GLY A 219 3.16 6.35 -31.54
C GLY A 219 2.58 6.13 -32.91
N VAL A 220 2.39 7.19 -33.72
CA VAL A 220 1.75 7.11 -35.04
C VAL A 220 2.74 6.69 -36.11
N VAL A 221 4.03 6.98 -35.96
CA VAL A 221 5.09 6.71 -36.95
C VAL A 221 5.31 5.21 -37.19
N VAL A 222 5.11 4.36 -36.17
CA VAL A 222 5.35 2.90 -36.31
C VAL A 222 4.27 2.23 -37.15
N THR A 223 3.06 2.75 -37.18
CA THR A 223 1.93 2.18 -37.91
C THR A 223 1.98 2.52 -39.40
N GLU A 224 2.48 3.71 -39.77
CA GLU A 224 2.64 4.08 -41.20
C GLU A 224 3.79 3.35 -41.90
N ILE A 225 4.87 3.07 -41.18
CA ILE A 225 5.99 2.31 -41.75
C ILE A 225 5.59 0.85 -42.06
N LYS A 226 4.69 0.26 -41.26
CA LYS A 226 4.15 -1.10 -41.53
C LYS A 226 3.14 -1.15 -42.66
N LYS A 227 2.52 -0.03 -43.03
CA LYS A 227 1.58 0.03 -44.18
C LYS A 227 2.29 0.31 -45.51
N ARG A 228 3.57 0.69 -45.50
CA ARG A 228 4.36 0.97 -46.70
C ARG A 228 5.32 -0.14 -47.09
N LYS A 229 5.33 -1.28 -46.40
CA LYS A 229 6.03 -2.50 -46.73
C LYS A 229 5.01 -3.60 -47.09
#